data_befe4f8335736614d4a1a033d17ee3a7
#
_entry.id   befe4f8335736614d4a1a033d17ee3a7
#
_cell.length_a   1.000
_cell.length_b   1.000
_cell.length_c   1.000
_cell.angle_alpha   90.00
_cell.angle_beta   90.00
_cell.angle_gamma   90.00
#
_symmetry.space_group_name_H-M   'P 1'
#
loop_
_entity.id
_entity.type
_entity.pdbx_description
1 polymer ?
#
loop_
_entity_poly.entity_id
_entity_poly.type
_entity_poly.pdbx_seq_one_letter_code
_entity_poly.pdbx_strand_id
1 'polypeptide(L)'
;MSSSSSLRERRALLNRYADRRPDGEIPAGPYGWTHGDFRYRNLLRRDGEVVAILDWDRLGVRPYGEEVARTAQVQFGVDGVFDLDRVAAFTAGYRSVIDLPVADLADAVTRLWWKRLTDYWQLDFLLARKDPAFGKMFLEGEALLHWWTDRADEVQAAFAGRCR
;
A
#
# COMPACT_ATOMS: atom_id res chain seq x y z
N MET A 1 14.34 -2.47 17.21
CA MET A 1 15.17 -2.96 16.09
C MET A 1 16.07 -1.82 15.62
N SER A 2 17.34 -2.07 15.29
CA SER A 2 18.21 -1.05 14.69
C SER A 2 18.04 -1.04 13.17
N SER A 3 18.22 0.11 12.51
CA SER A 3 18.14 0.20 11.05
C SER A 3 19.05 -0.80 10.33
N SER A 4 20.22 -1.13 10.92
CA SER A 4 21.13 -2.14 10.35
C SER A 4 20.59 -3.58 10.43
N SER A 5 19.79 -3.91 11.45
CA SER A 5 19.11 -5.21 11.52
C SER A 5 18.04 -5.31 10.45
N SER A 6 17.21 -4.28 10.34
CA SER A 6 16.12 -4.23 9.36
C SER A 6 16.62 -4.35 7.92
N LEU A 7 17.75 -3.73 7.59
CA LEU A 7 18.34 -3.84 6.24
C LEU A 7 18.83 -5.27 5.93
N ARG A 8 19.39 -5.97 6.91
CA ARG A 8 19.79 -7.38 6.73
C ARG A 8 18.58 -8.29 6.55
N GLU A 9 17.55 -8.08 7.34
CA GLU A 9 16.29 -8.84 7.24
C GLU A 9 15.61 -8.60 5.89
N ARG A 10 15.54 -7.34 5.43
CA ARG A 10 15.00 -7.00 4.11
C ARG A 10 15.79 -7.66 2.97
N ARG A 11 17.12 -7.68 3.06
CA ARG A 11 17.96 -8.41 2.08
C ARG A 11 17.65 -9.91 2.07
N ALA A 12 17.42 -10.50 3.23
CA ALA A 12 17.03 -11.90 3.34
C ALA A 12 15.65 -12.15 2.71
N LEU A 13 14.67 -11.25 2.92
CA LEU A 13 13.37 -11.31 2.25
C LEU A 13 13.50 -11.19 0.73
N LEU A 14 14.28 -10.25 0.22
CA LEU A 14 14.54 -10.10 -1.23
C LEU A 14 15.09 -11.39 -1.86
N ASN A 15 16.07 -12.02 -1.20
CA ASN A 15 16.63 -13.29 -1.69
C ASN A 15 15.60 -14.43 -1.62
N ARG A 16 14.81 -14.49 -0.55
CA ARG A 16 13.80 -15.54 -0.34
C ARG A 16 12.65 -15.47 -1.34
N TYR A 17 12.26 -14.27 -1.75
CA TYR A 17 11.07 -14.03 -2.58
C TYR A 17 11.43 -13.44 -3.96
N ALA A 18 12.66 -13.66 -4.42
CA ALA A 18 13.12 -13.16 -5.72
C ALA A 18 12.27 -13.66 -6.90
N ASP A 19 11.73 -14.86 -6.79
CA ASP A 19 10.82 -15.50 -7.73
C ASP A 19 9.43 -14.85 -7.80
N ARG A 20 9.05 -14.10 -6.76
CA ARG A 20 7.79 -13.32 -6.70
C ARG A 20 7.93 -11.90 -7.24
N ARG A 21 9.06 -11.58 -7.85
CA ARG A 21 9.24 -10.29 -8.51
C ARG A 21 8.19 -10.16 -9.62
N PRO A 22 7.34 -9.11 -9.59
CA PRO A 22 6.44 -8.84 -10.70
C PRO A 22 7.23 -8.70 -12.01
N ASP A 23 6.67 -9.20 -13.10
CA ASP A 23 7.21 -8.92 -14.41
C ASP A 23 7.27 -7.41 -14.66
N GLY A 24 8.10 -6.97 -15.60
CA GLY A 24 8.26 -5.56 -15.94
C GLY A 24 7.13 -5.03 -16.83
N GLU A 25 6.06 -5.79 -17.01
CA GLU A 25 4.94 -5.43 -17.86
C GLU A 25 4.05 -4.35 -17.22
N ILE A 26 3.30 -3.67 -18.03
CA ILE A 26 2.30 -2.70 -17.60
C ILE A 26 1.26 -3.45 -16.76
N PRO A 27 0.94 -2.97 -15.54
CA PRO A 27 -0.05 -3.63 -14.70
C PRO A 27 -1.37 -3.84 -15.44
N ALA A 28 -1.96 -5.02 -15.24
CA ALA A 28 -3.26 -5.35 -15.81
C ALA A 28 -4.38 -4.50 -15.17
N GLY A 29 -5.51 -4.42 -15.84
CA GLY A 29 -6.76 -3.90 -15.29
C GLY A 29 -7.25 -2.61 -15.90
N PRO A 30 -8.40 -2.12 -15.42
CA PRO A 30 -8.98 -0.87 -15.87
C PRO A 30 -8.12 0.31 -15.40
N TYR A 31 -7.90 1.24 -16.33
CA TYR A 31 -7.18 2.49 -16.13
C TYR A 31 -8.15 3.67 -16.13
N GLY A 32 -7.83 4.68 -15.37
CA GLY A 32 -8.53 5.96 -15.39
C GLY A 32 -7.86 7.00 -14.54
N TRP A 33 -8.52 8.12 -14.37
CA TRP A 33 -8.05 9.19 -13.51
C TRP A 33 -8.04 8.73 -12.06
N THR A 34 -6.86 8.76 -11.45
CA THR A 34 -6.65 8.46 -10.04
C THR A 34 -6.12 9.69 -9.33
N HIS A 35 -6.45 9.84 -8.06
CA HIS A 35 -5.95 10.93 -7.22
C HIS A 35 -4.43 10.81 -6.97
N GLY A 36 -3.91 9.60 -6.86
CA GLY A 36 -2.49 9.29 -6.65
C GLY A 36 -1.98 9.52 -5.22
N ASP A 37 -2.75 10.17 -4.35
CA ASP A 37 -2.51 10.30 -2.91
C ASP A 37 -3.83 10.33 -2.11
N PHE A 38 -4.77 9.45 -2.48
CA PHE A 38 -6.06 9.38 -1.82
C PHE A 38 -5.90 8.87 -0.38
N ARG A 39 -6.21 9.73 0.58
CA ARG A 39 -6.10 9.41 2.01
C ARG A 39 -6.98 10.34 2.85
N TYR A 40 -7.30 9.92 4.07
CA TYR A 40 -8.18 10.63 4.98
C TYR A 40 -7.84 12.12 5.15
N ARG A 41 -6.55 12.47 5.24
CA ARG A 41 -6.09 13.86 5.41
C ARG A 41 -6.40 14.76 4.22
N ASN A 42 -6.65 14.18 3.05
CA ASN A 42 -7.02 14.88 1.83
C ASN A 42 -8.54 14.94 1.63
N LEU A 43 -9.34 14.56 2.65
CA LEU A 43 -10.77 14.60 2.63
C LEU A 43 -11.30 15.65 3.61
N LEU A 44 -12.02 16.65 3.10
CA LEU A 44 -12.83 17.53 3.95
C LEU A 44 -14.16 16.86 4.27
N ARG A 45 -14.53 16.87 5.53
CA ARG A 45 -15.77 16.27 6.01
C ARG A 45 -16.60 17.30 6.76
N ARG A 46 -17.91 17.22 6.57
CA ARG A 46 -18.91 17.99 7.31
C ARG A 46 -20.08 17.06 7.64
N ASP A 47 -20.50 17.03 8.88
CA ASP A 47 -21.63 16.22 9.36
C ASP A 47 -21.54 14.72 8.97
N GLY A 48 -20.30 14.18 8.96
CA GLY A 48 -20.04 12.79 8.61
C GLY A 48 -19.83 12.53 7.11
N GLU A 49 -20.14 13.46 6.24
CA GLU A 49 -20.02 13.32 4.79
C GLU A 49 -18.73 13.92 4.24
N VAL A 50 -18.21 13.37 3.15
CA VAL A 50 -17.10 13.95 2.39
C VAL A 50 -17.65 15.06 1.51
N VAL A 51 -17.23 16.31 1.76
CA VAL A 51 -17.68 17.50 1.02
C VAL A 51 -16.64 18.00 0.02
N ALA A 52 -15.38 17.62 0.15
CA ALA A 52 -14.34 17.93 -0.83
C ALA A 52 -13.17 16.96 -0.72
N ILE A 53 -12.44 16.79 -1.85
CA ILE A 53 -11.19 16.08 -1.96
C ILE A 53 -10.10 17.08 -2.32
N LEU A 54 -9.00 17.09 -1.58
CA LEU A 54 -7.90 18.05 -1.66
C LEU A 54 -6.63 17.37 -2.18
N ASP A 55 -5.63 18.19 -2.56
CA ASP A 55 -4.27 17.76 -2.90
C ASP A 55 -4.22 16.86 -4.15
N TRP A 56 -4.64 17.41 -5.27
CA TRP A 56 -4.69 16.76 -6.58
C TRP A 56 -3.35 16.80 -7.34
N ASP A 57 -2.24 17.15 -6.69
CA ASP A 57 -0.93 17.30 -7.32
C ASP A 57 -0.41 16.02 -7.99
N ARG A 58 -0.96 14.86 -7.59
CA ARG A 58 -0.62 13.56 -8.15
C ARG A 58 -1.68 12.98 -9.10
N LEU A 59 -2.64 13.80 -9.50
CA LEU A 59 -3.66 13.39 -10.47
C LEU A 59 -3.02 12.79 -11.73
N GLY A 60 -3.49 11.64 -12.16
CA GLY A 60 -2.97 11.00 -13.35
C GLY A 60 -3.74 9.73 -13.73
N VAL A 61 -3.55 9.30 -14.98
CA VAL A 61 -4.13 8.06 -15.46
C VAL A 61 -3.25 6.89 -15.03
N ARG A 62 -3.81 6.01 -14.20
CA ARG A 62 -3.14 4.81 -13.64
C ARG A 62 -4.13 3.66 -13.50
N PRO A 63 -3.62 2.42 -13.26
CA PRO A 63 -4.50 1.31 -12.89
C PRO A 63 -5.27 1.63 -11.61
N TYR A 64 -6.57 1.41 -11.60
CA TYR A 64 -7.38 1.60 -10.39
C TYR A 64 -6.94 0.68 -9.24
N GLY A 65 -6.45 -0.52 -9.55
CA GLY A 65 -5.89 -1.43 -8.56
C GLY A 65 -4.73 -0.83 -7.76
N GLU A 66 -3.85 -0.05 -8.42
CA GLU A 66 -2.75 0.65 -7.75
C GLU A 66 -3.25 1.69 -6.74
N GLU A 67 -4.26 2.48 -7.12
CA GLU A 67 -4.88 3.46 -6.23
C GLU A 67 -5.51 2.79 -5.01
N VAL A 68 -6.28 1.72 -5.23
CA VAL A 68 -6.94 0.96 -4.15
C VAL A 68 -5.94 0.35 -3.20
N ALA A 69 -4.94 -0.36 -3.73
CA ALA A 69 -3.93 -1.02 -2.92
C ALA A 69 -3.12 0.00 -2.08
N ARG A 70 -2.69 1.10 -2.72
CA ARG A 70 -1.94 2.17 -2.04
C ARG A 70 -2.78 2.87 -0.98
N THR A 71 -4.02 3.21 -1.31
CA THR A 71 -4.94 3.86 -0.36
C THR A 71 -5.18 2.98 0.86
N ALA A 72 -5.50 1.71 0.65
CA ALA A 72 -5.72 0.77 1.75
C ALA A 72 -4.47 0.62 2.63
N GLN A 73 -3.27 0.51 2.02
CA GLN A 73 -2.02 0.43 2.78
C GLN A 73 -1.80 1.67 3.66
N VAL A 74 -2.01 2.86 3.13
CA VAL A 74 -1.76 4.11 3.87
C VAL A 74 -2.80 4.36 4.95
N GLN A 75 -4.06 3.94 4.74
CA GLN A 75 -5.16 4.20 5.66
C GLN A 75 -5.32 3.13 6.74
N PHE A 76 -5.05 1.88 6.41
CA PHE A 76 -5.35 0.74 7.27
C PHE A 76 -4.11 -0.08 7.66
N GLY A 77 -2.93 0.29 7.14
CA GLY A 77 -1.63 -0.25 7.56
C GLY A 77 -1.03 0.62 8.66
N VAL A 78 -1.51 0.47 9.90
CA VAL A 78 -1.13 1.30 11.05
C VAL A 78 -0.46 0.43 12.11
N ASP A 79 0.50 0.98 12.83
CA ASP A 79 1.24 0.30 13.91
C ASP A 79 1.85 -1.06 13.48
N GLY A 80 2.25 -1.16 12.20
CA GLY A 80 2.92 -2.33 11.67
C GLY A 80 2.00 -3.50 11.30
N VAL A 81 0.70 -3.31 11.24
CA VAL A 81 -0.29 -4.33 10.86
C VAL A 81 -1.37 -3.73 9.95
N PHE A 82 -2.07 -4.57 9.17
CA PHE A 82 -3.28 -4.16 8.47
C PHE A 82 -4.53 -4.42 9.33
N ASP A 83 -5.44 -3.46 9.33
CA ASP A 83 -6.83 -3.69 9.69
C ASP A 83 -7.55 -4.34 8.48
N LEU A 84 -7.54 -5.67 8.45
CA LEU A 84 -8.03 -6.45 7.31
C LEU A 84 -9.53 -6.28 7.07
N ASP A 85 -10.32 -6.05 8.11
CA ASP A 85 -11.76 -5.83 7.98
C ASP A 85 -12.04 -4.50 7.28
N ARG A 86 -11.29 -3.45 7.62
CA ARG A 86 -11.39 -2.17 6.92
C ARG A 86 -10.87 -2.23 5.49
N VAL A 87 -9.80 -2.98 5.24
CA VAL A 87 -9.31 -3.24 3.87
C VAL A 87 -10.41 -3.89 3.05
N ALA A 88 -11.05 -4.95 3.56
CA ALA A 88 -12.11 -5.66 2.86
C ALA A 88 -13.34 -4.77 2.60
N ALA A 89 -13.78 -4.02 3.61
CA ALA A 89 -14.91 -3.10 3.48
C ALA A 89 -14.64 -1.98 2.46
N PHE A 90 -13.45 -1.37 2.51
CA PHE A 90 -13.03 -0.34 1.55
C PHE A 90 -12.99 -0.89 0.12
N THR A 91 -12.38 -2.05 -0.07
CA THR A 91 -12.26 -2.68 -1.38
C THR A 91 -13.63 -3.08 -1.95
N ALA A 92 -14.50 -3.65 -1.12
CA ALA A 92 -15.86 -3.99 -1.51
C ALA A 92 -16.65 -2.73 -1.94
N GLY A 93 -16.55 -1.65 -1.15
CA GLY A 93 -17.16 -0.34 -1.47
C GLY A 93 -16.63 0.23 -2.79
N TYR A 94 -15.32 0.21 -3.01
CA TYR A 94 -14.73 0.68 -4.26
C TYR A 94 -15.24 -0.12 -5.47
N ARG A 95 -15.23 -1.46 -5.36
CA ARG A 95 -15.68 -2.37 -6.42
C ARG A 95 -17.18 -2.35 -6.67
N SER A 96 -17.98 -1.82 -5.75
CA SER A 96 -19.42 -1.60 -6.00
C SER A 96 -19.70 -0.48 -6.99
N VAL A 97 -18.70 0.39 -7.24
CA VAL A 97 -18.81 1.57 -8.13
C VAL A 97 -17.97 1.38 -9.40
N ILE A 98 -16.78 0.80 -9.24
CA ILE A 98 -15.83 0.58 -10.35
C ILE A 98 -15.69 -0.92 -10.61
N ASP A 99 -15.86 -1.32 -11.86
CA ASP A 99 -15.60 -2.70 -12.28
C ASP A 99 -14.09 -2.96 -12.24
N LEU A 100 -13.61 -3.44 -11.09
CA LEU A 100 -12.22 -3.80 -10.84
C LEU A 100 -12.14 -5.31 -10.55
N PRO A 101 -11.64 -6.11 -11.50
CA PRO A 101 -11.46 -7.54 -11.33
C PRO A 101 -10.58 -7.88 -10.11
N VAL A 102 -10.93 -8.95 -9.40
CA VAL A 102 -10.13 -9.42 -8.25
C VAL A 102 -8.70 -9.76 -8.65
N ALA A 103 -8.51 -10.34 -9.83
CA ALA A 103 -7.19 -10.72 -10.33
C ALA A 103 -6.28 -9.50 -10.53
N ASP A 104 -6.82 -8.39 -11.09
CA ASP A 104 -6.07 -7.16 -11.33
C ASP A 104 -5.70 -6.46 -10.01
N LEU A 105 -6.61 -6.51 -9.05
CA LEU A 105 -6.32 -6.00 -7.71
C LEU A 105 -5.28 -6.86 -6.98
N ALA A 106 -5.33 -8.18 -7.13
CA ALA A 106 -4.33 -9.09 -6.55
C ALA A 106 -2.93 -8.83 -7.13
N ASP A 107 -2.82 -8.57 -8.45
CA ASP A 107 -1.58 -8.14 -9.09
C ASP A 107 -1.09 -6.80 -8.51
N ALA A 108 -1.97 -5.80 -8.40
CA ALA A 108 -1.62 -4.50 -7.82
C ALA A 108 -1.13 -4.60 -6.37
N VAL A 109 -1.75 -5.46 -5.56
CA VAL A 109 -1.32 -5.74 -4.17
C VAL A 109 0.06 -6.38 -4.14
N THR A 110 0.33 -7.34 -5.02
CA THR A 110 1.64 -7.99 -5.15
C THR A 110 2.71 -7.00 -5.59
N ARG A 111 2.42 -6.14 -6.57
CA ARG A 111 3.33 -5.08 -7.04
C ARG A 111 3.60 -4.04 -5.94
N LEU A 112 2.60 -3.67 -5.15
CA LEU A 112 2.79 -2.78 -4.03
C LEU A 112 3.66 -3.39 -2.94
N TRP A 113 3.43 -4.66 -2.58
CA TRP A 113 4.27 -5.39 -1.64
C TRP A 113 5.73 -5.44 -2.11
N TRP A 114 5.96 -5.79 -3.39
CA TRP A 114 7.30 -5.81 -3.98
C TRP A 114 7.96 -4.42 -3.96
N LYS A 115 7.20 -3.38 -4.32
CA LYS A 115 7.67 -1.99 -4.23
C LYS A 115 8.10 -1.65 -2.80
N ARG A 116 7.33 -2.04 -1.78
CA ARG A 116 7.71 -1.81 -0.39
C ARG A 116 8.97 -2.56 0.01
N LEU A 117 9.15 -3.75 -0.51
CA LEU A 117 10.34 -4.57 -0.29
C LEU A 117 11.61 -3.94 -0.92
N THR A 118 11.47 -3.18 -2.01
CA THR A 118 12.59 -2.58 -2.76
C THR A 118 12.75 -1.07 -2.56
N ASP A 119 11.85 -0.41 -1.83
CA ASP A 119 11.83 1.05 -1.65
C ASP A 119 12.49 1.45 -0.32
N TYR A 120 13.47 2.35 -0.39
CA TYR A 120 14.27 2.81 0.75
C TYR A 120 14.22 4.34 0.94
N TRP A 121 13.27 5.03 0.31
CA TRP A 121 13.24 6.49 0.30
C TRP A 121 13.23 7.14 1.70
N GLN A 122 12.65 6.46 2.72
CA GLN A 122 12.67 6.97 4.09
C GLN A 122 14.09 7.05 4.66
N LEU A 123 14.94 6.08 4.31
CA LEU A 123 16.35 6.09 4.71
C LEU A 123 17.13 7.16 3.95
N ASP A 124 16.87 7.34 2.67
CA ASP A 124 17.49 8.41 1.88
C ASP A 124 17.16 9.77 2.49
N PHE A 125 15.91 10.01 2.86
CA PHE A 125 15.50 11.25 3.53
C PHE A 125 16.08 11.38 4.95
N LEU A 126 16.12 10.29 5.73
CA LEU A 126 16.75 10.29 7.05
C LEU A 126 18.23 10.71 6.96
N LEU A 127 18.96 10.14 6.01
CA LEU A 127 20.39 10.44 5.80
C LEU A 127 20.61 11.85 5.27
N ALA A 128 19.78 12.30 4.31
CA ALA A 128 19.93 13.62 3.68
C ALA A 128 19.48 14.76 4.60
N ARG A 129 18.39 14.60 5.34
CA ARG A 129 17.78 15.66 6.17
C ARG A 129 18.04 15.51 7.66
N LYS A 130 18.57 14.35 8.11
CA LYS A 130 18.82 14.03 9.52
C LYS A 130 17.58 14.19 10.40
N ASP A 131 16.40 13.99 9.82
CA ASP A 131 15.12 14.10 10.53
C ASP A 131 14.73 12.71 11.11
N PRO A 132 14.71 12.55 12.45
CA PRO A 132 14.40 11.26 13.08
C PRO A 132 12.99 10.74 12.79
N ALA A 133 12.06 11.60 12.36
CA ALA A 133 10.71 11.18 11.97
C ALA A 133 10.72 10.17 10.81
N PHE A 134 11.67 10.31 9.86
CA PHE A 134 11.82 9.34 8.77
C PHE A 134 12.37 8.00 9.25
N GLY A 135 13.18 7.98 10.30
CA GLY A 135 13.64 6.75 10.93
C GLY A 135 12.50 5.97 11.59
N LYS A 136 11.60 6.66 12.28
CA LYS A 136 10.38 6.05 12.85
C LYS A 136 9.49 5.50 11.74
N MET A 137 9.22 6.29 10.72
CA MET A 137 8.41 5.89 9.55
C MET A 137 8.99 4.66 8.84
N PHE A 138 10.32 4.57 8.73
CA PHE A 138 11.00 3.41 8.18
C PHE A 138 10.73 2.16 9.04
N LEU A 139 10.90 2.24 10.36
CA LEU A 139 10.69 1.10 11.26
C LEU A 139 9.23 0.62 11.29
N GLU A 140 8.28 1.53 11.23
CA GLU A 140 6.85 1.21 11.10
C GLU A 140 6.56 0.51 9.76
N GLY A 141 7.16 1.02 8.67
CA GLY A 141 7.09 0.38 7.36
C GLY A 141 7.68 -1.02 7.32
N GLU A 142 8.82 -1.25 8.02
CA GLU A 142 9.44 -2.57 8.16
C GLU A 142 8.52 -3.54 8.93
N ALA A 143 7.95 -3.10 10.04
CA ALA A 143 7.05 -3.93 10.82
C ALA A 143 5.84 -4.37 9.97
N LEU A 144 5.22 -3.44 9.22
CA LEU A 144 4.12 -3.75 8.32
C LEU A 144 4.56 -4.71 7.19
N LEU A 145 5.74 -4.51 6.60
CA LEU A 145 6.25 -5.36 5.52
C LEU A 145 6.44 -6.81 5.99
N HIS A 146 7.03 -7.00 7.17
CA HIS A 146 7.20 -8.33 7.76
C HIS A 146 5.84 -8.98 8.06
N TRP A 147 4.96 -8.26 8.74
CA TRP A 147 3.62 -8.75 9.06
C TRP A 147 2.83 -9.13 7.80
N TRP A 148 2.89 -8.29 6.75
CA TRP A 148 2.26 -8.55 5.46
C TRP A 148 2.83 -9.80 4.78
N THR A 149 4.16 -9.92 4.76
CA THR A 149 4.84 -11.05 4.13
C THR A 149 4.44 -12.37 4.76
N ASP A 150 4.34 -12.41 6.10
CA ASP A 150 3.94 -13.61 6.84
C ASP A 150 2.46 -13.96 6.66
N ARG A 151 1.62 -13.00 6.25
CA ARG A 151 0.16 -13.15 6.08
C ARG A 151 -0.32 -12.79 4.68
N ALA A 152 0.50 -13.05 3.67
CA ALA A 152 0.23 -12.65 2.29
C ALA A 152 -1.15 -13.13 1.80
N ASP A 153 -1.53 -14.37 2.11
CA ASP A 153 -2.81 -14.94 1.69
C ASP A 153 -4.00 -14.26 2.39
N GLU A 154 -3.86 -13.92 3.68
CA GLU A 154 -4.89 -13.19 4.43
C GLU A 154 -5.08 -11.78 3.88
N VAL A 155 -3.98 -11.11 3.57
CA VAL A 155 -4.01 -9.77 2.95
C VAL A 155 -4.67 -9.85 1.57
N GLN A 156 -4.28 -10.81 0.74
CA GLN A 156 -4.92 -11.01 -0.57
C GLN A 156 -6.43 -11.30 -0.45
N ALA A 157 -6.84 -12.10 0.52
CA ALA A 157 -8.25 -12.39 0.78
C ALA A 157 -9.03 -11.12 1.17
N ALA A 158 -8.47 -10.27 2.02
CA ALA A 158 -9.08 -9.01 2.41
C ALA A 158 -9.25 -8.06 1.21
N PHE A 159 -8.22 -7.93 0.36
CA PHE A 159 -8.33 -7.15 -0.88
C PHE A 159 -9.31 -7.76 -1.89
N ALA A 160 -9.57 -9.06 -1.84
CA ALA A 160 -10.64 -9.68 -2.62
C ALA A 160 -12.06 -9.37 -2.08
N GLY A 161 -12.17 -8.63 -0.97
CA GLY A 161 -13.44 -8.33 -0.30
C GLY A 161 -13.99 -9.51 0.52
N ARG A 162 -13.12 -10.44 0.92
CA ARG A 162 -13.50 -11.59 1.76
C ARG A 162 -13.10 -11.28 3.20
N CYS A 163 -14.09 -11.02 4.04
CA CYS A 163 -13.91 -11.05 5.49
C CYS A 163 -13.84 -12.50 5.98
N ARG A 164 -13.13 -12.71 7.12
CA ARG A 164 -13.12 -14.00 7.82
C ARG A 164 -14.46 -14.29 8.48
#